data_1ce099cb451f3879e986f71267e673eb
#
_entry.id   1ce099cb451f3879e986f71267e673eb
#
_cell.length_a   1.000
_cell.length_b   1.000
_cell.length_c   1.000
_cell.angle_alpha   90.00
_cell.angle_beta   90.00
_cell.angle_gamma   90.00
#
_symmetry.space_group_name_H-M   'P 1'
#
loop_
_entity.id
_entity.type
_entity.pdbx_description
1 polymer ?
#
loop_
_entity_poly.entity_id
_entity_poly.type
_entity_poly.pdbx_seq_one_letter_code
_entity_poly.pdbx_strand_id
1 'polypeptide(L)'
;MPRELNPPFCTPLTLAECIVQLDEHGFDPADERSLQNAASLLAGLAANRGFLGDLLIDLLAGADDQASGYGPQAIMLAGPRNGYFLRANIWPARGDPAFEASGAASFVYGLPHDHNFDFLTVGYFGPGYVSDYWEYDYASVSGEAGEAVDLRRVERSQLSEGRVLHYRAHRDVHCQHPTESLSVSLNICAANPAQGWFDQYRFDTEAGRIAGVLNASANEVLLMLGVALGGEDARHCAQHFATHHPSAAMRRVASGMIRSE
;
A
#
# COMPACT_ATOMS: atom_id res chain seq x y z
N MET A 1 7.09 7.72 -11.11
CA MET A 1 6.35 6.58 -11.71
C MET A 1 6.88 5.30 -11.10
N PRO A 2 6.02 4.35 -10.78
CA PRO A 2 6.45 3.02 -10.37
C PRO A 2 7.45 2.46 -11.38
N ARG A 3 8.44 1.73 -10.86
CA ARG A 3 9.45 1.08 -11.71
C ARG A 3 8.83 -0.14 -12.38
N GLU A 4 8.92 -0.24 -13.68
CA GLU A 4 8.60 -1.49 -14.37
C GLU A 4 9.74 -2.48 -14.18
N LEU A 5 9.41 -3.68 -13.75
CA LEU A 5 10.35 -4.79 -13.59
C LEU A 5 10.04 -5.85 -14.65
N ASN A 6 11.09 -6.39 -15.23
CA ASN A 6 10.96 -7.40 -16.27
C ASN A 6 11.59 -8.73 -15.77
N PRO A 7 10.90 -9.44 -14.85
CA PRO A 7 11.39 -10.73 -14.39
C PRO A 7 11.51 -11.70 -15.59
N PRO A 8 12.50 -12.60 -15.58
CA PRO A 8 12.59 -13.63 -16.60
C PRO A 8 11.32 -14.50 -16.61
N PHE A 9 11.10 -15.25 -17.68
CA PHE A 9 9.99 -16.20 -17.72
C PHE A 9 10.04 -17.11 -16.49
N CYS A 10 8.96 -17.11 -15.73
CA CYS A 10 8.86 -17.84 -14.46
C CYS A 10 7.98 -19.07 -14.62
N THR A 11 8.39 -20.18 -14.02
CA THR A 11 7.54 -21.36 -13.86
C THR A 11 6.38 -21.01 -12.94
N PRO A 12 5.14 -21.44 -13.24
CA PRO A 12 4.01 -21.24 -12.36
C PRO A 12 4.28 -21.79 -10.95
N LEU A 13 4.01 -20.98 -9.93
CA LEU A 13 4.15 -21.31 -8.51
C LEU A 13 2.77 -21.47 -7.87
N THR A 14 2.66 -22.37 -6.92
CA THR A 14 1.54 -22.38 -5.97
C THR A 14 1.70 -21.23 -4.97
N LEU A 15 0.62 -20.84 -4.30
CA LEU A 15 0.69 -19.85 -3.23
C LEU A 15 1.63 -20.30 -2.10
N ALA A 16 1.58 -21.58 -1.72
CA ALA A 16 2.45 -22.14 -0.69
C ALA A 16 3.94 -22.07 -1.07
N GLU A 17 4.30 -22.44 -2.30
CA GLU A 17 5.68 -22.35 -2.79
C GLU A 17 6.18 -20.90 -2.82
N CYS A 18 5.33 -19.96 -3.27
CA CYS A 18 5.66 -18.54 -3.27
C CYS A 18 5.94 -18.04 -1.84
N ILE A 19 5.08 -18.39 -0.88
CA ILE A 19 5.25 -18.01 0.53
C ILE A 19 6.54 -18.59 1.11
N VAL A 20 6.81 -19.88 0.90
CA VAL A 20 8.03 -20.54 1.39
C VAL A 20 9.28 -19.82 0.87
N GLN A 21 9.33 -19.52 -0.43
CA GLN A 21 10.48 -18.84 -1.02
C GLN A 21 10.62 -17.38 -0.55
N LEU A 22 9.51 -16.67 -0.33
CA LEU A 22 9.54 -15.33 0.27
C LEU A 22 9.99 -15.38 1.73
N ASP A 23 9.60 -16.40 2.50
CA ASP A 23 10.04 -16.58 3.89
C ASP A 23 11.54 -16.88 3.99
N GLU A 24 12.08 -17.63 3.02
CA GLU A 24 13.51 -17.95 2.95
C GLU A 24 14.39 -16.76 2.57
N HIS A 25 13.92 -15.91 1.67
CA HIS A 25 14.71 -14.82 1.11
C HIS A 25 14.40 -13.44 1.71
N GLY A 26 13.21 -13.28 2.30
CA GLY A 26 12.68 -12.00 2.76
C GLY A 26 12.26 -11.08 1.60
N PHE A 27 11.70 -9.93 1.97
CA PHE A 27 11.42 -8.84 1.02
C PHE A 27 11.97 -7.53 1.55
N ASP A 28 13.10 -7.10 0.99
CA ASP A 28 13.68 -5.78 1.21
C ASP A 28 13.66 -4.99 -0.11
N PRO A 29 12.74 -4.02 -0.25
CA PRO A 29 12.62 -3.21 -1.47
C PRO A 29 13.82 -2.27 -1.70
N ALA A 30 14.67 -2.05 -0.70
CA ALA A 30 15.90 -1.26 -0.85
C ALA A 30 17.07 -2.10 -1.41
N ASP A 31 17.02 -3.43 -1.31
CA ASP A 31 17.97 -4.33 -1.95
C ASP A 31 17.46 -4.76 -3.33
N GLU A 32 18.19 -4.35 -4.38
CA GLU A 32 17.81 -4.67 -5.77
C GLU A 32 17.73 -6.18 -6.04
N ARG A 33 18.56 -7.00 -5.40
CA ARG A 33 18.49 -8.46 -5.55
C ARG A 33 17.21 -9.03 -4.92
N SER A 34 16.89 -8.58 -3.71
CA SER A 34 15.65 -8.96 -3.02
C SER A 34 14.42 -8.55 -3.83
N LEU A 35 14.43 -7.31 -4.36
CA LEU A 35 13.37 -6.78 -5.21
C LEU A 35 13.16 -7.62 -6.48
N GLN A 36 14.23 -7.95 -7.22
CA GLN A 36 14.16 -8.76 -8.43
C GLN A 36 13.71 -10.20 -8.14
N ASN A 37 14.16 -10.78 -7.04
CA ASN A 37 13.73 -12.10 -6.60
C ASN A 37 12.23 -12.11 -6.30
N ALA A 38 11.75 -11.16 -5.49
CA ALA A 38 10.34 -11.04 -5.15
C ALA A 38 9.46 -10.77 -6.39
N ALA A 39 9.95 -9.97 -7.35
CA ALA A 39 9.27 -9.77 -8.63
C ALA A 39 9.14 -11.06 -9.44
N SER A 40 10.17 -11.91 -9.44
CA SER A 40 10.16 -13.21 -10.11
C SER A 40 9.17 -14.17 -9.44
N LEU A 41 9.12 -14.20 -8.11
CA LEU A 41 8.16 -15.01 -7.35
C LEU A 41 6.72 -14.55 -7.60
N LEU A 42 6.49 -13.24 -7.61
CA LEU A 42 5.17 -12.67 -7.90
C LEU A 42 4.72 -12.98 -9.32
N ALA A 43 5.61 -12.90 -10.31
CA ALA A 43 5.33 -13.29 -11.69
C ALA A 43 5.06 -14.79 -11.82
N GLY A 44 5.80 -15.64 -11.10
CA GLY A 44 5.55 -17.08 -11.02
C GLY A 44 4.20 -17.43 -10.42
N LEU A 45 3.80 -16.74 -9.35
CA LEU A 45 2.47 -16.89 -8.76
C LEU A 45 1.39 -16.44 -9.74
N ALA A 46 1.59 -15.32 -10.44
CA ALA A 46 0.63 -14.82 -11.43
C ALA A 46 0.51 -15.75 -12.66
N ALA A 47 1.55 -16.50 -13.00
CA ALA A 47 1.51 -17.49 -14.06
C ALA A 47 0.64 -18.71 -13.72
N ASN A 48 0.38 -18.97 -12.43
CA ASN A 48 -0.57 -19.97 -11.98
C ASN A 48 -2.00 -19.42 -12.03
N ARG A 49 -2.68 -19.67 -13.13
CA ARG A 49 -4.00 -19.06 -13.42
C ARG A 49 -5.15 -19.59 -12.58
N GLY A 50 -5.01 -20.77 -11.99
CA GLY A 50 -6.07 -21.45 -11.23
C GLY A 50 -6.09 -21.13 -9.75
N PHE A 51 -4.95 -20.80 -9.15
CA PHE A 51 -4.80 -20.80 -7.69
C PHE A 51 -5.80 -19.90 -6.95
N LEU A 52 -6.10 -18.73 -7.49
CA LEU A 52 -7.02 -17.79 -6.83
C LEU A 52 -8.47 -18.28 -6.94
N GLY A 53 -8.85 -18.90 -8.07
CA GLY A 53 -10.17 -19.51 -8.23
C GLY A 53 -10.38 -20.65 -7.24
N ASP A 54 -9.41 -21.54 -7.10
CA ASP A 54 -9.45 -22.66 -6.15
C ASP A 54 -9.55 -22.13 -4.70
N LEU A 55 -8.73 -21.14 -4.33
CA LEU A 55 -8.79 -20.48 -3.02
C LEU A 55 -10.17 -19.88 -2.76
N LEU A 56 -10.76 -19.17 -3.71
CA LEU A 56 -12.08 -18.54 -3.55
C LEU A 56 -13.20 -19.57 -3.40
N ILE A 57 -13.11 -20.72 -4.08
CA ILE A 57 -14.07 -21.82 -3.94
C ILE A 57 -13.99 -22.39 -2.53
N ASP A 58 -12.78 -22.64 -2.01
CA ASP A 58 -12.58 -23.13 -0.65
C ASP A 58 -13.12 -22.16 0.40
N LEU A 59 -12.89 -20.86 0.22
CA LEU A 59 -13.44 -19.79 1.07
C LEU A 59 -14.98 -19.80 1.08
N LEU A 60 -15.59 -19.86 -0.10
CA LEU A 60 -17.05 -19.88 -0.25
C LEU A 60 -17.67 -21.16 0.29
N ALA A 61 -16.95 -22.26 0.24
CA ALA A 61 -17.35 -23.54 0.83
C ALA A 61 -17.21 -23.56 2.37
N GLY A 62 -16.66 -22.53 2.99
CA GLY A 62 -16.41 -22.47 4.43
C GLY A 62 -15.31 -23.42 4.90
N ALA A 63 -14.42 -23.83 4.00
CA ALA A 63 -13.30 -24.72 4.30
C ALA A 63 -12.16 -24.03 5.06
N ASP A 64 -12.12 -22.69 5.03
CA ASP A 64 -11.09 -21.90 5.71
C ASP A 64 -11.72 -20.78 6.58
N ASP A 65 -11.62 -20.95 7.91
CA ASP A 65 -12.04 -19.94 8.90
C ASP A 65 -11.09 -18.71 8.95
N GLN A 66 -9.97 -18.76 8.23
CA GLN A 66 -8.89 -17.75 8.27
C GLN A 66 -9.03 -16.66 7.21
N ALA A 67 -9.94 -16.78 6.28
CA ALA A 67 -10.13 -15.77 5.25
C ALA A 67 -10.85 -14.54 5.79
N SER A 68 -10.16 -13.74 6.54
CA SER A 68 -10.59 -12.39 6.86
C SER A 68 -10.52 -11.53 5.61
N GLY A 69 -11.68 -11.20 5.04
CA GLY A 69 -11.76 -10.15 4.03
C GLY A 69 -11.11 -8.88 4.58
N TYR A 70 -10.02 -8.43 3.96
CA TYR A 70 -9.36 -7.17 4.32
C TYR A 70 -10.23 -5.95 3.94
N GLY A 71 -11.30 -6.19 3.20
CA GLY A 71 -12.25 -5.20 2.72
C GLY A 71 -12.84 -5.62 1.37
N PRO A 72 -13.76 -4.85 0.79
CA PRO A 72 -14.42 -5.21 -0.46
C PRO A 72 -13.44 -5.28 -1.65
N GLN A 73 -12.28 -4.65 -1.55
CA GLN A 73 -11.28 -4.61 -2.61
C GLN A 73 -10.17 -5.66 -2.46
N ALA A 74 -9.83 -6.08 -1.25
CA ALA A 74 -8.62 -6.85 -1.03
C ALA A 74 -8.88 -8.18 -0.32
N ILE A 75 -8.24 -9.24 -0.81
CA ILE A 75 -8.19 -10.56 -0.21
C ILE A 75 -6.78 -10.78 0.32
N MET A 76 -6.65 -11.05 1.62
CA MET A 76 -5.37 -11.38 2.21
C MET A 76 -4.97 -12.81 1.82
N LEU A 77 -3.87 -12.97 1.09
CA LEU A 77 -3.30 -14.25 0.69
C LEU A 77 -2.29 -14.78 1.71
N ALA A 78 -1.54 -13.86 2.34
CA ALA A 78 -0.69 -14.16 3.49
C ALA A 78 -0.60 -12.91 4.37
N GLY A 79 -0.88 -13.05 5.66
CA GLY A 79 -0.77 -11.95 6.64
C GLY A 79 0.68 -11.51 6.86
N PRO A 80 0.89 -10.37 7.59
CA PRO A 80 2.21 -9.82 7.84
C PRO A 80 3.16 -10.85 8.48
N ARG A 81 4.31 -11.06 7.85
CA ARG A 81 5.35 -12.01 8.25
C ARG A 81 6.67 -11.66 7.57
N ASN A 82 7.80 -11.89 8.21
CA ASN A 82 9.14 -11.73 7.63
C ASN A 82 9.35 -10.44 6.78
N GLY A 83 8.73 -9.33 7.20
CA GLY A 83 8.85 -8.05 6.50
C GLY A 83 7.94 -7.87 5.29
N TYR A 84 6.98 -8.75 5.04
CA TYR A 84 6.02 -8.63 3.93
C TYR A 84 4.62 -9.14 4.29
N PHE A 85 3.65 -8.82 3.43
CA PHE A 85 2.35 -9.48 3.33
C PHE A 85 1.93 -9.61 1.85
N LEU A 86 1.07 -10.57 1.58
CA LEU A 86 0.54 -10.84 0.23
C LEU A 86 -0.96 -10.55 0.19
N ARG A 87 -1.40 -9.89 -0.88
CA ARG A 87 -2.83 -9.69 -1.12
C ARG A 87 -3.18 -9.75 -2.61
N ALA A 88 -4.42 -10.12 -2.91
CA ALA A 88 -5.04 -9.89 -4.20
C ALA A 88 -5.96 -8.68 -4.10
N ASN A 89 -5.91 -7.76 -5.07
CA ASN A 89 -6.82 -6.64 -5.17
C ASN A 89 -7.81 -6.86 -6.32
N ILE A 90 -9.08 -6.66 -6.02
CA ILE A 90 -10.19 -6.79 -6.96
C ILE A 90 -10.50 -5.40 -7.52
N TRP A 91 -10.64 -5.32 -8.83
CA TRP A 91 -10.87 -4.10 -9.59
C TRP A 91 -12.13 -4.28 -10.45
N PRO A 92 -13.35 -3.98 -9.90
CA PRO A 92 -14.59 -4.12 -10.66
C PRO A 92 -14.73 -3.01 -11.70
N ALA A 93 -15.44 -3.31 -12.79
CA ALA A 93 -15.88 -2.30 -13.73
C ALA A 93 -17.05 -1.47 -13.16
N ARG A 94 -17.30 -0.30 -13.75
CA ARG A 94 -18.39 0.60 -13.30
C ARG A 94 -19.77 -0.04 -13.28
N GLY A 95 -20.04 -0.98 -14.18
CA GLY A 95 -21.32 -1.69 -14.29
C GLY A 95 -21.38 -2.98 -13.48
N ASP A 96 -20.32 -3.34 -12.74
CA ASP A 96 -20.35 -4.55 -11.93
C ASP A 96 -21.20 -4.32 -10.67
N PRO A 97 -22.02 -5.30 -10.24
CA PRO A 97 -22.88 -5.16 -9.06
C PRO A 97 -22.11 -4.77 -7.79
N ALA A 98 -20.87 -5.26 -7.63
CA ALA A 98 -20.03 -4.90 -6.50
C ALA A 98 -19.65 -3.41 -6.50
N PHE A 99 -19.36 -2.84 -7.68
CA PHE A 99 -19.07 -1.41 -7.82
C PHE A 99 -20.33 -0.56 -7.54
N GLU A 100 -21.48 -0.97 -8.08
CA GLU A 100 -22.76 -0.26 -7.89
C GLU A 100 -23.18 -0.27 -6.42
N ALA A 101 -22.99 -1.39 -5.72
CA ALA A 101 -23.35 -1.52 -4.32
C ALA A 101 -22.41 -0.76 -3.36
N SER A 102 -21.11 -0.71 -3.64
CA SER A 102 -20.10 -0.19 -2.71
C SER A 102 -19.53 1.18 -3.10
N GLY A 103 -19.69 1.58 -4.36
CA GLY A 103 -19.19 2.84 -4.90
C GLY A 103 -17.68 2.86 -5.16
N ALA A 104 -17.22 3.85 -5.93
CA ALA A 104 -15.83 3.98 -6.37
C ALA A 104 -14.82 4.07 -5.21
N ALA A 105 -15.20 4.72 -4.11
CA ALA A 105 -14.31 4.91 -2.95
C ALA A 105 -13.91 3.60 -2.28
N SER A 106 -14.79 2.58 -2.27
CA SER A 106 -14.50 1.26 -1.70
C SER A 106 -13.42 0.50 -2.47
N PHE A 107 -13.17 0.91 -3.72
CA PHE A 107 -12.12 0.35 -4.59
C PHE A 107 -10.98 1.34 -4.84
N VAL A 108 -10.92 2.44 -4.07
CA VAL A 108 -9.88 3.48 -4.15
C VAL A 108 -9.76 4.13 -5.55
N TYR A 109 -10.81 4.03 -6.37
CA TYR A 109 -10.84 4.66 -7.68
C TYR A 109 -10.98 6.18 -7.59
N GLY A 110 -10.22 6.89 -8.43
CA GLY A 110 -10.28 8.34 -8.52
C GLY A 110 -9.68 9.07 -7.32
N LEU A 111 -8.89 8.38 -6.51
CA LEU A 111 -8.21 8.94 -5.35
C LEU A 111 -6.71 9.04 -5.65
N PRO A 112 -6.17 10.23 -5.97
CA PRO A 112 -4.72 10.41 -6.07
C PRO A 112 -4.08 10.26 -4.68
N HIS A 113 -3.19 9.27 -4.52
CA HIS A 113 -2.53 9.01 -3.25
C HIS A 113 -1.16 8.37 -3.44
N ASP A 114 -0.33 8.48 -2.41
CA ASP A 114 0.91 7.71 -2.26
C ASP A 114 0.71 6.52 -1.32
N HIS A 115 1.79 5.84 -1.00
CA HIS A 115 1.86 4.81 0.03
C HIS A 115 3.02 5.08 0.99
N ASN A 116 2.83 4.72 2.25
CA ASN A 116 3.89 4.71 3.27
C ASN A 116 4.65 3.38 3.31
N PHE A 117 4.47 2.52 2.32
CA PHE A 117 5.18 1.27 2.12
C PHE A 117 5.44 1.01 0.65
N ASP A 118 6.56 0.35 0.38
CA ASP A 118 6.87 -0.17 -0.96
C ASP A 118 6.04 -1.41 -1.26
N PHE A 119 5.65 -1.59 -2.52
CA PHE A 119 5.01 -2.82 -2.94
C PHE A 119 5.27 -3.16 -4.41
N LEU A 120 5.31 -4.46 -4.68
CA LEU A 120 5.25 -5.02 -6.01
C LEU A 120 3.80 -5.32 -6.37
N THR A 121 3.42 -5.08 -7.59
CA THR A 121 2.12 -5.48 -8.14
C THR A 121 2.27 -6.12 -9.50
N VAL A 122 1.42 -7.09 -9.80
CA VAL A 122 1.31 -7.72 -11.13
C VAL A 122 -0.14 -7.80 -11.56
N GLY A 123 -0.42 -7.52 -12.84
CA GLY A 123 -1.71 -7.82 -13.42
C GLY A 123 -1.92 -9.34 -13.51
N TYR A 124 -2.97 -9.85 -12.84
CA TYR A 124 -3.22 -11.28 -12.76
C TYR A 124 -4.36 -11.73 -13.67
N PHE A 125 -5.46 -11.00 -13.68
CA PHE A 125 -6.67 -11.34 -14.42
C PHE A 125 -7.33 -10.09 -14.98
N GLY A 126 -7.93 -10.21 -16.17
CA GLY A 126 -8.65 -9.14 -16.86
C GLY A 126 -7.74 -8.11 -17.52
N PRO A 127 -8.31 -7.04 -18.12
CA PRO A 127 -7.53 -6.03 -18.82
C PRO A 127 -6.61 -5.21 -17.89
N GLY A 128 -6.86 -5.23 -16.57
CA GLY A 128 -6.18 -4.39 -15.62
C GLY A 128 -6.72 -2.96 -15.57
N TYR A 129 -6.29 -2.19 -14.59
CA TYR A 129 -6.67 -0.79 -14.41
C TYR A 129 -5.67 0.16 -15.08
N VAL A 130 -6.18 1.31 -15.50
CA VAL A 130 -5.34 2.44 -15.93
C VAL A 130 -5.09 3.36 -14.73
N SER A 131 -3.87 3.87 -14.60
CA SER A 131 -3.52 4.87 -13.58
C SER A 131 -2.84 6.08 -14.19
N ASP A 132 -3.16 7.25 -13.65
CA ASP A 132 -2.29 8.42 -13.76
C ASP A 132 -1.22 8.38 -12.68
N TYR A 133 -0.01 8.83 -13.01
CA TYR A 133 1.13 8.81 -12.11
C TYR A 133 1.78 10.18 -11.99
N TRP A 134 2.17 10.49 -10.74
CA TRP A 134 3.00 11.64 -10.38
C TRP A 134 4.13 11.19 -9.46
N GLU A 135 5.12 12.04 -9.31
CA GLU A 135 6.17 11.91 -8.29
C GLU A 135 6.26 13.20 -7.50
N TYR A 136 6.65 13.07 -6.24
CA TYR A 136 6.97 14.18 -5.35
C TYR A 136 8.13 13.82 -4.44
N ASP A 137 8.64 14.79 -3.70
CA ASP A 137 9.64 14.59 -2.66
C ASP A 137 8.96 14.67 -1.28
N TYR A 138 8.84 13.53 -0.61
CA TYR A 138 8.25 13.45 0.74
C TYR A 138 8.97 14.34 1.76
N ALA A 139 10.31 14.48 1.65
CA ALA A 139 11.09 15.29 2.57
C ALA A 139 10.83 16.80 2.42
N SER A 140 10.26 17.22 1.29
CA SER A 140 9.95 18.62 1.01
C SER A 140 8.65 19.13 1.64
N VAL A 141 7.82 18.21 2.20
CA VAL A 141 6.50 18.55 2.75
C VAL A 141 6.44 18.37 4.26
N SER A 142 5.60 19.15 4.91
CA SER A 142 5.30 19.05 6.35
C SER A 142 4.16 18.09 6.63
N GLY A 143 3.35 17.75 5.61
CA GLY A 143 2.20 16.84 5.71
C GLY A 143 0.90 17.52 6.15
N GLU A 144 0.79 18.83 6.01
CA GLU A 144 -0.42 19.57 6.40
C GLU A 144 -1.44 19.59 5.25
N ALA A 145 -2.72 19.39 5.59
CA ALA A 145 -3.78 19.52 4.60
C ALA A 145 -3.82 20.96 4.05
N GLY A 146 -3.83 21.11 2.72
CA GLY A 146 -3.76 22.38 2.01
C GLY A 146 -2.33 22.83 1.66
N GLU A 147 -1.30 22.15 2.15
CA GLU A 147 0.10 22.45 1.82
C GLU A 147 0.36 22.22 0.33
N ALA A 148 1.08 23.18 -0.30
CA ALA A 148 1.49 23.07 -1.69
C ALA A 148 2.58 22.01 -1.87
N VAL A 149 2.47 21.21 -2.93
CA VAL A 149 3.40 20.13 -3.26
C VAL A 149 3.80 20.23 -4.73
N ASP A 150 5.09 20.09 -5.01
CA ASP A 150 5.58 19.95 -6.38
C ASP A 150 5.28 18.53 -6.91
N LEU A 151 4.04 18.35 -7.40
CA LEU A 151 3.58 17.10 -8.02
C LEU A 151 3.98 17.09 -9.49
N ARG A 152 5.03 16.36 -9.79
CA ARG A 152 5.48 16.19 -11.16
C ARG A 152 4.71 15.05 -11.84
N ARG A 153 3.82 15.39 -12.77
CA ARG A 153 3.13 14.39 -13.59
C ARG A 153 4.14 13.60 -14.43
N VAL A 154 4.01 12.28 -14.43
CA VAL A 154 4.93 11.39 -15.16
C VAL A 154 4.26 10.81 -16.40
N GLU A 155 3.23 10.00 -16.21
CA GLU A 155 2.52 9.33 -17.31
C GLU A 155 1.13 8.86 -16.90
N ARG A 156 0.43 8.27 -17.88
CA ARG A 156 -0.74 7.40 -17.69
C ARG A 156 -0.41 6.05 -18.32
N SER A 157 -0.55 4.98 -17.57
CA SER A 157 -0.34 3.64 -18.09
C SER A 157 -1.25 2.60 -17.44
N GLN A 158 -1.33 1.42 -18.06
CA GLN A 158 -2.21 0.33 -17.64
C GLN A 158 -1.41 -0.78 -16.98
N LEU A 159 -1.91 -1.33 -15.87
CA LEU A 159 -1.39 -2.57 -15.29
C LEU A 159 -2.04 -3.76 -16.03
N SER A 160 -1.54 -4.06 -17.22
CA SER A 160 -2.00 -5.21 -17.99
C SER A 160 -1.54 -6.53 -17.38
N GLU A 161 -2.14 -7.62 -17.83
CA GLU A 161 -1.77 -8.97 -17.39
C GLU A 161 -0.27 -9.25 -17.58
N GLY A 162 0.36 -9.79 -16.54
CA GLY A 162 1.78 -10.12 -16.50
C GLY A 162 2.73 -8.94 -16.30
N ARG A 163 2.27 -7.69 -16.41
CA ARG A 163 3.10 -6.51 -16.16
C ARG A 163 3.38 -6.39 -14.67
N VAL A 164 4.67 -6.25 -14.31
CA VAL A 164 5.11 -6.11 -12.91
C VAL A 164 5.59 -4.69 -12.67
N LEU A 165 5.04 -4.05 -11.64
CA LEU A 165 5.41 -2.69 -11.21
C LEU A 165 5.85 -2.69 -9.76
N HIS A 166 6.91 -1.92 -9.45
CA HIS A 166 7.33 -1.59 -8.10
C HIS A 166 6.92 -0.15 -7.76
N TYR A 167 6.03 0.00 -6.79
CA TYR A 167 5.64 1.28 -6.22
C TYR A 167 6.54 1.61 -5.03
N ARG A 168 7.16 2.79 -5.08
CA ARG A 168 8.08 3.27 -4.05
C ARG A 168 7.32 4.09 -3.01
N ALA A 169 7.49 3.74 -1.75
CA ALA A 169 6.93 4.50 -0.65
C ALA A 169 7.34 5.98 -0.73
N HIS A 170 6.44 6.88 -0.33
CA HIS A 170 6.71 8.31 -0.17
C HIS A 170 7.21 9.02 -1.43
N ARG A 171 6.96 8.45 -2.60
CA ARG A 171 7.42 9.01 -3.88
C ARG A 171 6.41 8.88 -5.00
N ASP A 172 5.89 7.66 -5.20
CA ASP A 172 4.99 7.38 -6.32
C ASP A 172 3.55 7.69 -5.92
N VAL A 173 2.99 8.73 -6.51
CA VAL A 173 1.57 9.07 -6.38
C VAL A 173 0.83 8.50 -7.56
N HIS A 174 -0.31 7.86 -7.31
CA HIS A 174 -1.12 7.27 -8.35
C HIS A 174 -2.62 7.50 -8.14
N CYS A 175 -3.36 7.46 -9.25
CA CYS A 175 -4.82 7.54 -9.26
C CYS A 175 -5.35 6.48 -10.21
N GLN A 176 -5.95 5.42 -9.69
CA GLN A 176 -6.54 4.35 -10.50
C GLN A 176 -7.89 4.77 -11.05
N HIS A 177 -8.16 4.33 -12.27
CA HIS A 177 -9.44 4.48 -12.94
C HIS A 177 -10.16 3.12 -13.03
N PRO A 178 -11.52 3.11 -13.00
CA PRO A 178 -12.28 1.89 -13.17
C PRO A 178 -11.89 1.14 -14.45
N THR A 179 -11.81 -0.17 -14.34
CA THR A 179 -11.46 -1.07 -15.43
C THR A 179 -12.62 -1.20 -16.44
N GLU A 180 -12.33 -1.73 -17.63
CA GLU A 180 -13.34 -2.06 -18.64
C GLU A 180 -14.17 -3.30 -18.27
N SER A 181 -13.55 -4.26 -17.60
CA SER A 181 -14.18 -5.45 -17.01
C SER A 181 -13.45 -5.86 -15.74
N LEU A 182 -14.06 -6.75 -14.95
CA LEU A 182 -13.48 -7.25 -13.71
C LEU A 182 -12.00 -7.63 -13.91
N SER A 183 -11.16 -7.09 -13.08
CA SER A 183 -9.71 -7.35 -13.08
C SER A 183 -9.19 -7.65 -11.68
N VAL A 184 -8.06 -8.33 -11.62
CA VAL A 184 -7.38 -8.67 -10.37
C VAL A 184 -5.90 -8.39 -10.51
N SER A 185 -5.29 -7.83 -9.47
CA SER A 185 -3.84 -7.74 -9.31
C SER A 185 -3.39 -8.48 -8.06
N LEU A 186 -2.17 -9.03 -8.10
CA LEU A 186 -1.50 -9.63 -6.94
C LEU A 186 -0.42 -8.69 -6.45
N ASN A 187 -0.21 -8.63 -5.14
CA ASN A 187 0.74 -7.69 -4.56
C ASN A 187 1.57 -8.34 -3.45
N ILE A 188 2.87 -8.08 -3.46
CA ILE A 188 3.78 -8.27 -2.32
C ILE A 188 4.00 -6.88 -1.73
N CYS A 189 3.57 -6.66 -0.50
CA CYS A 189 3.68 -5.39 0.19
C CYS A 189 4.71 -5.48 1.30
N ALA A 190 5.61 -4.51 1.40
CA ALA A 190 6.54 -4.42 2.53
C ALA A 190 5.77 -4.17 3.83
N ALA A 191 6.19 -4.85 4.89
CA ALA A 191 5.60 -4.74 6.23
C ALA A 191 6.70 -4.41 7.24
N ASN A 192 6.92 -3.11 7.44
CA ASN A 192 7.89 -2.63 8.42
C ASN A 192 7.14 -1.90 9.56
N PRO A 193 7.38 -2.23 10.83
CA PRO A 193 6.76 -1.54 11.97
C PRO A 193 6.94 -0.01 11.93
N ALA A 194 8.04 0.48 11.37
CA ALA A 194 8.29 1.91 11.23
C ALA A 194 7.35 2.61 10.24
N GLN A 195 6.67 1.89 9.36
CA GLN A 195 5.71 2.47 8.39
C GLN A 195 4.57 3.21 9.08
N GLY A 196 4.13 2.73 10.25
CA GLY A 196 3.09 3.38 11.05
C GLY A 196 3.45 4.79 11.55
N TRP A 197 4.73 5.18 11.46
CA TRP A 197 5.22 6.49 11.88
C TRP A 197 5.24 7.53 10.74
N PHE A 198 5.02 7.12 9.50
CA PHE A 198 5.02 7.98 8.33
C PHE A 198 3.61 8.10 7.76
N ASP A 199 3.26 9.31 7.35
CA ASP A 199 1.95 9.59 6.80
C ASP A 199 1.86 9.11 5.33
N GLN A 200 0.68 8.66 4.96
CA GLN A 200 0.24 8.43 3.60
C GLN A 200 -0.70 9.55 3.21
N TYR A 201 -0.47 10.20 2.07
CA TYR A 201 -1.23 11.37 1.67
C TYR A 201 -2.20 11.08 0.53
N ARG A 202 -3.32 11.79 0.55
CA ARG A 202 -4.12 12.02 -0.65
C ARG A 202 -3.81 13.42 -1.18
N PHE A 203 -3.91 13.57 -2.51
CA PHE A 203 -3.52 14.77 -3.19
C PHE A 203 -4.68 15.36 -4.00
N ASP A 204 -4.70 16.69 -4.10
CA ASP A 204 -5.41 17.45 -5.13
C ASP A 204 -4.39 17.73 -6.24
N THR A 205 -4.43 16.92 -7.30
CA THR A 205 -3.45 16.99 -8.40
C THR A 205 -3.68 18.19 -9.32
N GLU A 206 -4.87 18.80 -9.31
CA GLU A 206 -5.15 20.02 -10.08
C GLU A 206 -4.61 21.25 -9.36
N ALA A 207 -4.81 21.32 -8.05
CA ALA A 207 -4.33 22.41 -7.23
C ALA A 207 -2.88 22.25 -6.76
N GLY A 208 -2.24 21.09 -6.97
CA GLY A 208 -0.87 20.80 -6.55
C GLY A 208 -0.70 20.87 -5.03
N ARG A 209 -1.55 20.17 -4.27
CA ARG A 209 -1.49 20.24 -2.80
C ARG A 209 -1.89 18.93 -2.12
N ILE A 210 -1.45 18.76 -0.86
CA ILE A 210 -1.93 17.69 0.03
C ILE A 210 -3.40 17.97 0.33
N ALA A 211 -4.28 17.01 -0.01
CA ALA A 211 -5.70 17.10 0.30
C ALA A 211 -6.05 16.49 1.66
N GLY A 212 -5.15 15.71 2.25
CA GLY A 212 -5.29 15.14 3.59
C GLY A 212 -4.43 13.91 3.81
N VAL A 213 -4.44 13.40 5.05
CA VAL A 213 -3.74 12.19 5.48
C VAL A 213 -4.71 11.00 5.39
N LEU A 214 -4.26 9.88 4.82
CA LEU A 214 -5.07 8.66 4.66
C LEU A 214 -4.90 7.68 5.81
N ASN A 215 -3.68 7.48 6.27
CA ASN A 215 -3.43 6.71 7.47
C ASN A 215 -3.55 7.62 8.69
N ALA A 216 -4.76 7.98 9.08
CA ALA A 216 -4.97 8.61 10.38
C ALA A 216 -4.41 7.67 11.45
N SER A 217 -3.09 7.74 11.68
CA SER A 217 -2.47 6.89 12.67
C SER A 217 -2.99 7.33 14.02
N ALA A 218 -3.54 6.40 14.76
CA ALA A 218 -3.89 6.63 16.14
C ALA A 218 -2.66 7.00 17.00
N ASN A 219 -1.46 6.97 16.44
CA ASN A 219 -0.20 7.23 17.14
C ASN A 219 -0.14 8.62 17.75
N GLU A 220 -0.61 9.65 17.04
CA GLU A 220 -0.71 11.00 17.59
C GLU A 220 -1.69 11.03 18.76
N VAL A 221 -2.85 10.39 18.60
CA VAL A 221 -3.86 10.26 19.66
C VAL A 221 -3.33 9.41 20.81
N LEU A 222 -2.61 8.32 20.52
CA LEU A 222 -1.97 7.48 21.55
C LEU A 222 -0.93 8.28 22.35
N LEU A 223 -0.10 9.09 21.70
CA LEU A 223 0.84 9.96 22.39
C LEU A 223 0.10 10.99 23.25
N MET A 224 -0.96 11.63 22.73
CA MET A 224 -1.78 12.58 23.49
C MET A 224 -2.38 11.93 24.73
N LEU A 225 -3.00 10.77 24.58
CA LEU A 225 -3.56 10.01 25.69
C LEU A 225 -2.47 9.55 26.68
N GLY A 226 -1.33 9.08 26.16
CA GLY A 226 -0.20 8.67 27.00
C GLY A 226 0.32 9.81 27.88
N VAL A 227 0.44 11.03 27.35
CA VAL A 227 0.84 12.21 28.12
C VAL A 227 -0.26 12.63 29.10
N ALA A 228 -1.52 12.62 28.69
CA ALA A 228 -2.65 13.03 29.52
C ALA A 228 -2.93 12.08 30.70
N LEU A 229 -2.76 10.78 30.48
CA LEU A 229 -3.06 9.72 31.44
C LEU A 229 -1.84 9.12 32.13
N GLY A 230 -0.65 9.29 31.54
CA GLY A 230 0.61 8.72 31.99
C GLY A 230 1.37 9.64 32.96
N GLY A 231 2.43 9.09 33.55
CA GLY A 231 3.34 9.82 34.42
C GLY A 231 4.58 10.39 33.70
N GLU A 232 5.71 10.48 34.44
CA GLU A 232 6.97 11.04 33.94
C GLU A 232 7.50 10.34 32.69
N ASP A 233 7.32 9.01 32.56
CA ASP A 233 7.78 8.24 31.40
C ASP A 233 7.09 8.68 30.10
N ALA A 234 5.78 8.97 30.17
CA ALA A 234 5.04 9.47 29.01
C ALA A 234 5.51 10.86 28.58
N ARG A 235 5.86 11.73 29.55
CA ARG A 235 6.43 13.06 29.27
C ARG A 235 7.83 12.95 28.66
N HIS A 236 8.68 12.07 29.18
CA HIS A 236 10.00 11.81 28.61
C HIS A 236 9.90 11.28 27.17
N CYS A 237 8.92 10.39 26.90
CA CYS A 237 8.63 9.92 25.55
C CYS A 237 8.24 11.08 24.63
N ALA A 238 7.33 11.96 25.06
CA ALA A 238 6.94 13.13 24.28
C ALA A 238 8.12 14.09 24.03
N GLN A 239 8.99 14.32 25.02
CA GLN A 239 10.20 15.14 24.85
C GLN A 239 11.17 14.53 23.84
N HIS A 240 11.35 13.21 23.87
CA HIS A 240 12.17 12.50 22.90
C HIS A 240 11.55 12.60 21.48
N PHE A 241 10.25 12.39 21.36
CA PHE A 241 9.52 12.47 20.07
C PHE A 241 9.58 13.88 19.48
N ALA A 242 9.47 14.91 20.31
CA ALA A 242 9.53 16.30 19.84
C ALA A 242 10.82 16.65 19.07
N THR A 243 11.91 15.92 19.35
CA THR A 243 13.22 16.19 18.76
C THR A 243 13.74 15.11 17.82
N HIS A 244 13.38 13.85 18.05
CA HIS A 244 14.00 12.72 17.36
C HIS A 244 13.05 11.90 16.49
N HIS A 245 11.73 12.11 16.61
CA HIS A 245 10.79 11.30 15.83
C HIS A 245 10.96 11.58 14.32
N PRO A 246 10.98 10.55 13.45
CA PRO A 246 11.16 10.72 12.00
C PRO A 246 10.02 11.53 11.35
N SER A 247 8.76 11.35 11.77
CA SER A 247 7.62 12.12 11.27
C SER A 247 7.64 13.55 11.79
N ALA A 248 7.59 14.53 10.88
CA ALA A 248 7.49 15.94 11.24
C ALA A 248 6.16 16.26 11.95
N ALA A 249 5.07 15.62 11.55
CA ALA A 249 3.76 15.74 12.19
C ALA A 249 3.83 15.31 13.66
N MET A 250 4.42 14.15 13.94
CA MET A 250 4.59 13.65 15.31
C MET A 250 5.49 14.57 16.15
N ARG A 251 6.58 15.13 15.58
CA ARG A 251 7.41 16.12 16.29
C ARG A 251 6.63 17.38 16.66
N ARG A 252 5.73 17.86 15.77
CA ARG A 252 4.87 19.03 16.06
C ARG A 252 3.87 18.73 17.18
N VAL A 253 3.18 17.58 17.10
CA VAL A 253 2.24 17.13 18.13
C VAL A 253 2.93 17.02 19.48
N ALA A 254 4.04 16.32 19.55
CA ALA A 254 4.82 16.16 20.78
C ALA A 254 5.31 17.51 21.35
N SER A 255 5.79 18.42 20.49
CA SER A 255 6.21 19.77 20.91
C SER A 255 5.05 20.62 21.44
N GLY A 256 3.85 20.45 20.87
CA GLY A 256 2.64 21.14 21.36
C GLY A 256 2.25 20.73 22.77
N MET A 257 2.36 19.43 23.08
CA MET A 257 2.03 18.90 24.41
C MET A 257 2.98 19.40 25.51
N ILE A 258 4.27 19.51 25.20
CA ILE A 258 5.27 19.99 26.19
C ILE A 258 5.06 21.47 26.55
N ARG A 259 4.50 22.28 25.65
CA ARG A 259 4.27 23.73 25.83
C ARG A 259 2.96 24.04 26.54
N SER A 260 2.06 23.09 26.64
CA SER A 260 0.70 23.31 27.17
C SER A 260 0.64 23.12 28.71
N GLU A 261 1.75 22.85 29.35
CA GLU A 261 1.97 22.85 30.79
C GLU A 261 2.71 24.14 31.24
#